data_39fd89785f3e2b1c6fcab231d7886afd
#
_entry.id   39fd89785f3e2b1c6fcab231d7886afd
#
_cell.length_a   1.000
_cell.length_b   1.000
_cell.length_c   1.000
_cell.angle_alpha   90.00
_cell.angle_beta   90.00
_cell.angle_gamma   90.00
#
_symmetry.space_group_name_H-M   'P 1'
#
loop_
_entity.id
_entity.type
_entity.pdbx_description
1 polymer ?
#
loop_
_entity_poly.entity_id
_entity_poly.type
_entity_poly.pdbx_seq_one_letter_code
_entity_poly.pdbx_strand_id
1 'polypeptide(L)'
;LGWQPESLKNIDIWNLRGKAVPMDRLAPKLIRRAAKKEYAAIIIDPIYKIITGDENSADQMSNFYNQFDKVCTELGCAVIYCHHHSKGSQGGKKSMDRASGSGVFARDPDAMLDLIELEITEELKKQEENKAVCDACVQFLDRTCVGWEDEVSQDGMCSQTQMMAYCKRKLTRSQYNGLEKEIENAKGMNASRTAWRIEATLREFPKFPPVNVWFDYPIHKADVSGALQDIRPDED
;
A
#
# COMPACT_ATOMS: atom_id res chain seq x y z
N LEU A 1 -6.52 -10.75 -7.52
CA LEU A 1 -7.35 -9.99 -6.57
C LEU A 1 -8.77 -10.54 -6.40
N GLY A 2 -9.22 -11.56 -7.16
CA GLY A 2 -10.57 -12.13 -7.05
C GLY A 2 -11.72 -11.15 -7.36
N TRP A 3 -11.42 -10.04 -8.05
CA TRP A 3 -12.43 -9.05 -8.42
C TRP A 3 -13.36 -9.61 -9.48
N GLN A 4 -14.64 -9.48 -9.24
CA GLN A 4 -15.63 -9.84 -10.25
C GLN A 4 -15.72 -8.72 -11.30
N PRO A 5 -15.91 -9.05 -12.60
CA PRO A 5 -16.04 -8.05 -13.66
C PRO A 5 -17.13 -6.99 -13.37
N GLU A 6 -18.18 -7.38 -12.65
CA GLU A 6 -19.28 -6.50 -12.25
C GLU A 6 -18.84 -5.37 -11.32
N SER A 7 -17.79 -5.60 -10.50
CA SER A 7 -17.24 -4.57 -9.61
C SER A 7 -16.54 -3.46 -10.38
N LEU A 8 -16.03 -3.75 -11.58
CA LEU A 8 -15.31 -2.78 -12.41
C LEU A 8 -16.24 -1.81 -13.15
N LYS A 9 -17.53 -2.11 -13.28
CA LYS A 9 -18.51 -1.21 -13.93
C LYS A 9 -18.66 0.15 -13.23
N ASN A 10 -18.26 0.22 -11.97
CA ASN A 10 -18.32 1.46 -11.17
C ASN A 10 -17.01 2.28 -11.25
N ILE A 11 -16.04 1.83 -12.05
CA ILE A 11 -14.74 2.50 -12.23
C ILE A 11 -14.63 2.97 -13.68
N ASP A 12 -14.48 4.28 -13.86
CA ASP A 12 -14.15 4.88 -15.16
C ASP A 12 -12.72 5.40 -15.13
N ILE A 13 -11.89 4.97 -16.08
CA ILE A 13 -10.49 5.39 -16.18
C ILE A 13 -10.36 6.45 -17.28
N TRP A 14 -9.82 7.61 -16.91
CA TRP A 14 -9.52 8.68 -17.83
C TRP A 14 -8.00 8.88 -17.95
N ASN A 15 -7.40 8.21 -18.90
CA ASN A 15 -5.95 8.33 -19.13
C ASN A 15 -5.60 9.67 -19.81
N LEU A 16 -4.93 10.55 -19.05
CA LEU A 16 -4.44 11.86 -19.53
C LEU A 16 -2.94 11.86 -19.83
N ARG A 17 -2.26 10.70 -19.87
CA ARG A 17 -0.83 10.62 -20.19
C ARG A 17 -0.57 11.22 -21.58
N GLY A 18 0.37 12.16 -21.65
CA GLY A 18 0.68 12.89 -22.89
C GLY A 18 -0.36 13.95 -23.31
N LYS A 19 -1.43 14.11 -22.53
CA LYS A 19 -2.51 15.07 -22.75
C LYS A 19 -2.80 15.90 -21.49
N ALA A 20 -1.75 16.16 -20.70
CA ALA A 20 -1.87 16.93 -19.47
C ALA A 20 -2.52 18.29 -19.77
N VAL A 21 -3.59 18.59 -19.04
CA VAL A 21 -4.34 19.84 -19.17
C VAL A 21 -4.35 20.48 -17.77
N PRO A 22 -3.99 21.77 -17.68
CA PRO A 22 -4.09 22.52 -16.44
C PRO A 22 -5.45 22.39 -15.77
N MET A 23 -5.51 22.42 -14.43
CA MET A 23 -6.72 22.15 -13.66
C MET A 23 -7.84 23.14 -13.97
N ASP A 24 -7.51 24.41 -14.22
CA ASP A 24 -8.47 25.45 -14.62
C ASP A 24 -9.25 25.07 -15.89
N ARG A 25 -8.60 24.37 -16.82
CA ARG A 25 -9.20 23.86 -18.07
C ARG A 25 -9.75 22.45 -17.91
N LEU A 26 -9.23 21.67 -16.97
CA LEU A 26 -9.65 20.31 -16.71
C LEU A 26 -10.97 20.28 -15.93
N ALA A 27 -11.12 21.10 -14.90
CA ALA A 27 -12.28 21.09 -13.99
C ALA A 27 -13.62 21.22 -14.74
N PRO A 28 -13.82 22.19 -15.67
CA PRO A 28 -15.08 22.28 -16.41
C PRO A 28 -15.38 21.05 -17.28
N LYS A 29 -14.33 20.41 -17.84
CA LYS A 29 -14.49 19.21 -18.65
C LYS A 29 -14.83 18.00 -17.79
N LEU A 30 -14.17 17.91 -16.63
CA LEU A 30 -14.39 16.86 -15.63
C LEU A 30 -15.82 16.91 -15.11
N ILE A 31 -16.27 18.09 -14.65
CA ILE A 31 -17.63 18.31 -14.15
C ILE A 31 -18.64 17.89 -15.22
N ARG A 32 -18.55 18.43 -16.43
CA ARG A 32 -19.49 18.10 -17.51
C ARG A 32 -19.53 16.62 -17.88
N ARG A 33 -18.39 15.92 -17.79
CA ARG A 33 -18.30 14.50 -18.11
C ARG A 33 -18.81 13.63 -16.95
N ALA A 34 -18.40 13.98 -15.74
CA ALA A 34 -18.76 13.23 -14.53
C ALA A 34 -20.23 13.45 -14.10
N ALA A 35 -20.83 14.61 -14.39
CA ALA A 35 -22.25 14.86 -14.10
C ALA A 35 -23.25 13.91 -14.76
N LYS A 36 -22.78 13.03 -15.66
CA LYS A 36 -23.62 12.00 -16.28
C LYS A 36 -23.81 10.75 -15.42
N LYS A 37 -23.02 10.60 -14.37
CA LYS A 37 -23.04 9.49 -13.41
C LYS A 37 -22.86 10.05 -12.00
N GLU A 38 -23.36 9.35 -11.01
CA GLU A 38 -23.12 9.66 -9.60
C GLU A 38 -21.82 8.99 -9.14
N TYR A 39 -20.72 9.73 -9.14
CA TYR A 39 -19.44 9.24 -8.63
C TYR A 39 -19.31 9.57 -7.14
N ALA A 40 -18.88 8.62 -6.33
CA ALA A 40 -18.53 8.85 -4.94
C ALA A 40 -17.19 9.59 -4.79
N ALA A 41 -16.25 9.37 -5.71
CA ALA A 41 -14.95 10.01 -5.68
C ALA A 41 -14.33 10.17 -7.07
N ILE A 42 -13.48 11.18 -7.20
CA ILE A 42 -12.59 11.40 -8.34
C ILE A 42 -11.16 11.27 -7.84
N ILE A 43 -10.39 10.36 -8.43
CA ILE A 43 -9.00 10.09 -8.05
C ILE A 43 -8.07 10.67 -9.11
N ILE A 44 -7.09 11.47 -8.68
CA ILE A 44 -6.09 12.13 -9.53
C ILE A 44 -4.69 11.65 -9.15
N ASP A 45 -4.05 10.90 -10.03
CA ASP A 45 -2.73 10.32 -9.80
C ASP A 45 -1.81 10.50 -11.03
N PRO A 46 -0.74 11.26 -10.90
CA PRO A 46 -0.38 12.17 -9.82
C PRO A 46 -0.85 13.62 -10.05
N ILE A 47 -1.04 14.36 -8.97
CA ILE A 47 -1.52 15.75 -9.00
C ILE A 47 -0.59 16.72 -9.77
N TYR A 48 0.74 16.54 -9.67
CA TYR A 48 1.71 17.47 -10.28
C TYR A 48 1.57 17.61 -11.80
N LYS A 49 0.90 16.65 -12.45
CA LYS A 49 0.64 16.71 -13.92
C LYS A 49 -0.41 17.74 -14.31
N ILE A 50 -1.20 18.22 -13.38
CA ILE A 50 -2.30 19.16 -13.62
C ILE A 50 -2.11 20.49 -12.87
N ILE A 51 -1.06 20.61 -12.04
CA ILE A 51 -0.69 21.86 -11.40
C ILE A 51 -0.32 22.90 -12.47
N THR A 52 -0.81 24.11 -12.27
CA THR A 52 -0.50 25.27 -13.10
C THR A 52 0.21 26.31 -12.26
N GLY A 53 1.35 26.76 -12.72
CA GLY A 53 2.14 27.79 -12.02
C GLY A 53 3.18 27.22 -11.06
N ASP A 54 3.63 28.06 -10.13
CA ASP A 54 4.66 27.70 -9.15
C ASP A 54 4.00 27.06 -7.92
N GLU A 55 4.34 25.79 -7.67
CA GLU A 55 3.86 25.02 -6.50
C GLU A 55 4.32 25.59 -5.16
N ASN A 56 5.32 26.48 -5.15
CA ASN A 56 5.77 27.17 -3.95
C ASN A 56 5.00 28.48 -3.69
N SER A 57 4.20 28.95 -4.65
CA SER A 57 3.37 30.15 -4.50
C SER A 57 2.04 29.81 -3.83
N ALA A 58 1.84 30.33 -2.61
CA ALA A 58 0.61 30.10 -1.83
C ALA A 58 -0.65 30.58 -2.59
N ASP A 59 -0.59 31.74 -3.25
CA ASP A 59 -1.72 32.30 -3.98
C ASP A 59 -2.11 31.44 -5.19
N GLN A 60 -1.09 30.96 -5.94
CA GLN A 60 -1.33 30.11 -7.11
C GLN A 60 -1.90 28.74 -6.67
N MET A 61 -1.39 28.20 -5.56
CA MET A 61 -1.90 26.95 -5.02
C MET A 61 -3.31 27.09 -4.44
N SER A 62 -3.63 28.19 -3.77
CA SER A 62 -4.99 28.45 -3.31
C SER A 62 -5.99 28.49 -4.48
N ASN A 63 -5.63 29.18 -5.56
CA ASN A 63 -6.46 29.21 -6.78
C ASN A 63 -6.60 27.83 -7.44
N PHE A 64 -5.55 27.02 -7.36
CA PHE A 64 -5.57 25.64 -7.85
C PHE A 64 -6.53 24.77 -7.04
N TYR A 65 -6.50 24.86 -5.70
CA TYR A 65 -7.41 24.11 -4.82
C TYR A 65 -8.88 24.55 -4.94
N ASN A 66 -9.14 25.83 -5.14
CA ASN A 66 -10.50 26.31 -5.43
C ASN A 66 -11.16 25.60 -6.63
N GLN A 67 -10.37 25.00 -7.53
CA GLN A 67 -10.93 24.20 -8.61
C GLN A 67 -11.41 22.83 -8.11
N PHE A 68 -10.79 22.27 -7.07
CA PHE A 68 -11.27 21.02 -6.46
C PHE A 68 -12.55 21.26 -5.69
N ASP A 69 -12.63 22.35 -4.90
CA ASP A 69 -13.85 22.73 -4.21
C ASP A 69 -15.03 22.87 -5.17
N LYS A 70 -14.76 23.49 -6.33
CA LYS A 70 -15.76 23.58 -7.38
C LYS A 70 -16.19 22.20 -7.91
N VAL A 71 -15.25 21.30 -8.13
CA VAL A 71 -15.55 19.91 -8.58
C VAL A 71 -16.37 19.19 -7.50
N CYS A 72 -15.95 19.26 -6.22
CA CYS A 72 -16.68 18.66 -5.10
C CYS A 72 -18.11 19.18 -5.01
N THR A 73 -18.29 20.51 -5.07
CA THR A 73 -19.59 21.15 -4.95
C THR A 73 -20.52 20.82 -6.09
N GLU A 74 -20.03 20.87 -7.33
CA GLU A 74 -20.86 20.64 -8.53
C GLU A 74 -21.25 19.16 -8.71
N LEU A 75 -20.42 18.24 -8.24
CA LEU A 75 -20.63 16.81 -8.43
C LEU A 75 -21.08 16.07 -7.16
N GLY A 76 -21.00 16.67 -5.99
CA GLY A 76 -21.32 16.02 -4.72
C GLY A 76 -20.41 14.84 -4.40
N CYS A 77 -19.14 14.86 -4.84
CA CYS A 77 -18.19 13.75 -4.69
C CYS A 77 -16.89 14.21 -4.00
N ALA A 78 -16.17 13.26 -3.41
CA ALA A 78 -14.84 13.55 -2.88
C ALA A 78 -13.79 13.66 -4.02
N VAL A 79 -12.79 14.53 -3.84
CA VAL A 79 -11.58 14.54 -4.68
C VAL A 79 -10.42 13.96 -3.88
N ILE A 80 -9.79 12.93 -4.41
CA ILE A 80 -8.61 12.27 -3.85
C ILE A 80 -7.45 12.49 -4.81
N TYR A 81 -6.32 12.95 -4.33
CA TYR A 81 -5.14 13.12 -5.17
C TYR A 81 -3.87 12.55 -4.54
N CYS A 82 -2.97 12.05 -5.38
CA CYS A 82 -1.68 11.53 -4.97
C CYS A 82 -0.60 12.57 -5.19
N HIS A 83 0.19 12.83 -4.15
CA HIS A 83 1.31 13.76 -4.17
C HIS A 83 2.56 13.05 -3.64
N HIS A 84 3.73 13.40 -4.18
CA HIS A 84 5.00 12.88 -3.69
C HIS A 84 5.47 13.65 -2.45
N HIS A 85 6.16 12.95 -1.55
CA HIS A 85 6.86 13.59 -0.45
C HIS A 85 8.02 14.46 -0.97
N SER A 86 8.37 15.50 -0.20
CA SER A 86 9.58 16.28 -0.43
C SER A 86 10.81 15.39 -0.26
N LYS A 87 11.92 15.76 -0.91
CA LYS A 87 13.19 15.01 -0.79
C LYS A 87 13.70 14.95 0.66
N GLY A 88 14.43 13.89 0.98
CA GLY A 88 15.06 13.61 2.26
C GLY A 88 14.21 12.76 3.19
N SER A 89 14.78 12.36 4.33
CA SER A 89 14.16 11.50 5.33
C SER A 89 12.75 11.94 5.72
N GLN A 90 11.80 11.04 5.69
CA GLN A 90 10.40 11.29 6.02
C GLN A 90 10.06 10.93 7.48
N GLY A 91 10.87 10.08 8.12
CA GLY A 91 10.61 9.56 9.46
C GLY A 91 10.55 10.64 10.55
N GLY A 92 11.42 11.65 10.47
CA GLY A 92 11.46 12.77 11.42
C GLY A 92 10.54 13.93 11.10
N LYS A 93 9.89 13.95 9.93
CA LYS A 93 9.00 15.05 9.51
C LYS A 93 7.58 14.85 10.04
N LYS A 94 6.91 15.95 10.39
CA LYS A 94 5.47 15.93 10.60
C LYS A 94 4.76 15.75 9.25
N SER A 95 3.57 15.17 9.24
CA SER A 95 2.75 14.97 8.03
C SER A 95 2.64 16.26 7.20
N MET A 96 2.41 17.39 7.86
CA MET A 96 2.31 18.70 7.21
C MET A 96 3.58 19.17 6.51
N ASP A 97 4.74 18.65 6.89
CA ASP A 97 6.05 19.04 6.35
C ASP A 97 6.57 18.03 5.30
N ARG A 98 5.85 16.92 5.07
CA ARG A 98 6.23 15.88 4.11
C ARG A 98 5.88 16.25 2.68
N ALA A 99 4.75 16.90 2.46
CA ALA A 99 4.33 17.30 1.12
C ALA A 99 5.35 18.29 0.51
N SER A 100 5.72 18.09 -0.74
CA SER A 100 6.53 19.06 -1.49
C SER A 100 5.69 20.30 -1.85
N GLY A 101 6.35 21.46 -1.97
CA GLY A 101 5.70 22.70 -2.37
C GLY A 101 5.24 23.58 -1.20
N SER A 102 4.27 24.45 -1.44
CA SER A 102 3.79 25.40 -0.44
C SER A 102 3.02 24.71 0.70
N GLY A 103 3.03 25.31 1.89
CA GLY A 103 2.27 24.82 3.05
C GLY A 103 0.75 24.73 2.84
N VAL A 104 0.23 25.22 1.71
CA VAL A 104 -1.19 25.09 1.32
C VAL A 104 -1.54 23.62 1.11
N PHE A 105 -0.63 22.81 0.54
CA PHE A 105 -0.84 21.35 0.39
C PHE A 105 -1.16 20.62 1.69
N ALA A 106 -0.66 21.14 2.80
CA ALA A 106 -0.87 20.56 4.11
C ALA A 106 -2.09 21.11 4.86
N ARG A 107 -2.60 22.29 4.46
CA ARG A 107 -3.66 22.99 5.18
C ARG A 107 -5.03 22.86 4.54
N ASP A 108 -5.06 22.67 3.23
CA ASP A 108 -6.30 22.66 2.46
C ASP A 108 -7.07 21.33 2.56
N PRO A 109 -6.44 20.15 2.45
CA PRO A 109 -7.15 18.87 2.49
C PRO A 109 -7.84 18.60 3.82
N ASP A 110 -9.03 17.99 3.79
CA ASP A 110 -9.75 17.51 4.97
C ASP A 110 -9.09 16.30 5.60
N ALA A 111 -8.40 15.50 4.79
CA ALA A 111 -7.65 14.33 5.22
C ALA A 111 -6.36 14.16 4.43
N MET A 112 -5.27 13.84 5.12
CA MET A 112 -4.00 13.47 4.55
C MET A 112 -3.63 12.06 5.02
N LEU A 113 -3.25 11.20 4.10
CA LEU A 113 -2.72 9.87 4.37
C LEU A 113 -1.29 9.81 3.85
N ASP A 114 -0.34 9.65 4.75
CA ASP A 114 1.06 9.46 4.39
C ASP A 114 1.39 7.97 4.34
N LEU A 115 1.95 7.52 3.22
CA LEU A 115 2.59 6.21 3.10
C LEU A 115 4.10 6.41 3.24
N ILE A 116 4.68 5.88 4.31
CA ILE A 116 6.09 6.02 4.64
C ILE A 116 6.73 4.64 4.55
N GLU A 117 7.75 4.49 3.72
CA GLU A 117 8.49 3.24 3.63
C GLU A 117 9.24 2.96 4.94
N LEU A 118 9.28 1.70 5.34
CA LEU A 118 9.97 1.23 6.53
C LEU A 118 11.19 0.41 6.11
N GLU A 119 12.31 0.65 6.77
CA GLU A 119 13.53 -0.13 6.57
C GLU A 119 13.37 -1.53 7.17
N ILE A 120 13.40 -2.56 6.33
CA ILE A 120 13.32 -3.95 6.77
C ILE A 120 14.73 -4.42 7.13
N THR A 121 14.98 -4.68 8.42
CA THR A 121 16.28 -5.18 8.88
C THR A 121 16.55 -6.60 8.38
N GLU A 122 17.83 -6.98 8.30
CA GLU A 122 18.22 -8.33 7.87
C GLU A 122 17.73 -9.42 8.84
N GLU A 123 17.60 -9.09 10.13
CA GLU A 123 17.01 -9.99 11.13
C GLU A 123 15.54 -10.27 10.83
N LEU A 124 14.76 -9.22 10.53
CA LEU A 124 13.35 -9.34 10.20
C LEU A 124 13.16 -10.09 8.88
N LYS A 125 14.00 -9.83 7.86
CA LYS A 125 13.97 -10.59 6.59
C LYS A 125 14.15 -12.09 6.83
N LYS A 126 15.12 -12.47 7.68
CA LYS A 126 15.37 -13.86 8.03
C LYS A 126 14.21 -14.50 8.82
N GLN A 127 13.60 -13.75 9.74
CA GLN A 127 12.44 -14.22 10.50
C GLN A 127 11.25 -14.45 9.58
N GLU A 128 10.94 -13.51 8.70
CA GLU A 128 9.84 -13.63 7.75
C GLU A 128 10.10 -14.72 6.70
N GLU A 129 11.36 -14.92 6.26
CA GLU A 129 11.72 -16.05 5.39
C GLU A 129 11.52 -17.40 6.10
N ASN A 130 11.99 -17.52 7.35
CA ASN A 130 11.77 -18.73 8.16
C ASN A 130 10.27 -19.04 8.27
N LYS A 131 9.46 -18.03 8.58
CA LYS A 131 8.01 -18.16 8.68
C LYS A 131 7.39 -18.60 7.35
N ALA A 132 7.77 -17.97 6.24
CA ALA A 132 7.26 -18.32 4.91
C ALA A 132 7.56 -19.77 4.53
N VAL A 133 8.75 -20.27 4.89
CA VAL A 133 9.13 -21.68 4.68
C VAL A 133 8.30 -22.61 5.56
N CYS A 134 8.14 -22.29 6.84
CA CYS A 134 7.32 -23.08 7.76
C CYS A 134 5.87 -23.14 7.28
N ASP A 135 5.28 -22.00 6.93
CA ASP A 135 3.90 -21.91 6.42
C ASP A 135 3.71 -22.74 5.14
N ALA A 136 4.68 -22.72 4.21
CA ALA A 136 4.64 -23.54 3.02
C ALA A 136 4.69 -25.04 3.35
N CYS A 137 5.55 -25.43 4.30
CA CYS A 137 5.61 -26.83 4.77
C CYS A 137 4.29 -27.27 5.41
N VAL A 138 3.73 -26.46 6.30
CA VAL A 138 2.43 -26.72 6.96
C VAL A 138 1.35 -26.91 5.91
N GLN A 139 1.15 -25.93 5.02
CA GLN A 139 0.13 -25.99 3.98
C GLN A 139 0.29 -27.19 3.06
N PHE A 140 1.52 -27.62 2.77
CA PHE A 140 1.78 -28.79 1.96
C PHE A 140 1.43 -30.08 2.70
N LEU A 141 1.80 -30.19 3.97
CA LEU A 141 1.52 -31.35 4.82
C LEU A 141 0.02 -31.50 5.06
N ASP A 142 -0.71 -30.43 5.32
CA ASP A 142 -2.18 -30.41 5.50
C ASP A 142 -2.91 -31.06 4.30
N ARG A 143 -2.35 -30.89 3.10
CA ARG A 143 -2.94 -31.45 1.87
C ARG A 143 -2.51 -32.88 1.57
N THR A 144 -1.40 -33.33 2.15
CA THR A 144 -0.74 -34.58 1.73
C THR A 144 -0.57 -35.63 2.83
N CYS A 145 -0.60 -35.23 4.12
CA CYS A 145 -0.28 -36.11 5.24
C CYS A 145 -1.27 -35.90 6.40
N VAL A 146 -2.20 -36.82 6.57
CA VAL A 146 -3.15 -36.76 7.70
C VAL A 146 -2.43 -37.05 9.02
N GLY A 147 -2.67 -36.22 10.04
CA GLY A 147 -2.15 -36.43 11.41
C GLY A 147 -0.67 -36.09 11.59
N TRP A 148 -0.08 -35.33 10.70
CA TRP A 148 1.31 -34.90 10.79
C TRP A 148 1.55 -33.96 12.00
N GLU A 149 0.54 -33.22 12.41
CA GLU A 149 0.61 -32.24 13.51
C GLU A 149 0.99 -32.91 14.85
N ASP A 150 0.58 -34.17 15.05
CA ASP A 150 0.91 -34.92 16.25
C ASP A 150 2.39 -35.40 16.30
N GLU A 151 3.09 -35.34 15.17
CA GLU A 151 4.48 -35.78 15.04
C GLU A 151 5.50 -34.65 15.17
N VAL A 152 5.07 -33.39 15.17
CA VAL A 152 5.95 -32.20 15.21
C VAL A 152 5.54 -31.31 16.38
N SER A 153 6.50 -30.93 17.21
CA SER A 153 6.24 -29.97 18.29
C SER A 153 5.93 -28.58 17.76
N GLN A 154 5.25 -27.76 18.56
CA GLN A 154 4.96 -26.37 18.17
C GLN A 154 6.23 -25.56 17.85
N ASP A 155 7.29 -25.72 18.66
CA ASP A 155 8.59 -25.09 18.36
C ASP A 155 9.19 -25.60 17.06
N GLY A 156 9.00 -26.91 16.77
CA GLY A 156 9.40 -27.52 15.52
C GLY A 156 8.70 -26.92 14.31
N MET A 157 7.41 -26.63 14.43
CA MET A 157 6.61 -25.98 13.37
C MET A 157 7.07 -24.55 13.07
N CYS A 158 7.74 -23.88 14.02
CA CYS A 158 8.30 -22.53 13.86
C CYS A 158 9.76 -22.54 13.34
N SER A 159 10.36 -23.72 13.13
CA SER A 159 11.74 -23.86 12.66
C SER A 159 11.81 -24.43 11.25
N GLN A 160 12.24 -23.60 10.28
CA GLN A 160 12.41 -24.09 8.90
C GLN A 160 13.31 -25.32 8.80
N THR A 161 14.37 -25.39 9.62
CA THR A 161 15.31 -26.53 9.61
C THR A 161 14.61 -27.82 10.06
N GLN A 162 13.78 -27.75 11.12
CA GLN A 162 13.07 -28.91 11.63
C GLN A 162 11.94 -29.32 10.68
N MET A 163 11.17 -28.35 10.16
CA MET A 163 10.09 -28.61 9.20
C MET A 163 10.62 -29.23 7.91
N MET A 164 11.71 -28.71 7.34
CA MET A 164 12.33 -29.27 6.16
C MET A 164 12.86 -30.69 6.39
N ALA A 165 13.51 -30.94 7.53
CA ALA A 165 13.98 -32.28 7.90
C ALA A 165 12.82 -33.28 8.05
N TYR A 166 11.73 -32.84 8.68
CA TYR A 166 10.52 -33.64 8.82
C TYR A 166 9.90 -33.96 7.45
N CYS A 167 9.66 -32.96 6.61
CA CYS A 167 9.12 -33.13 5.27
C CYS A 167 9.96 -34.07 4.41
N LYS A 168 11.29 -33.93 4.46
CA LYS A 168 12.22 -34.80 3.72
C LYS A 168 12.12 -36.27 4.14
N ARG A 169 11.82 -36.52 5.40
CA ARG A 169 11.66 -37.89 5.94
C ARG A 169 10.25 -38.44 5.65
N LYS A 170 9.23 -37.63 5.68
CA LYS A 170 7.83 -38.05 5.62
C LYS A 170 7.28 -38.15 4.20
N LEU A 171 7.71 -37.26 3.30
CA LEU A 171 7.19 -37.16 1.94
C LEU A 171 7.91 -38.10 0.98
N THR A 172 7.19 -38.54 -0.04
CA THR A 172 7.84 -39.22 -1.19
C THR A 172 8.72 -38.22 -1.95
N ARG A 173 9.66 -38.73 -2.73
CA ARG A 173 10.56 -37.86 -3.53
C ARG A 173 9.80 -36.89 -4.45
N SER A 174 8.72 -37.36 -5.07
CA SER A 174 7.89 -36.51 -5.94
C SER A 174 7.19 -35.40 -5.17
N GLN A 175 6.61 -35.72 -4.01
CA GLN A 175 5.97 -34.74 -3.13
C GLN A 175 6.98 -33.71 -2.60
N TYR A 176 8.17 -34.17 -2.17
CA TYR A 176 9.21 -33.29 -1.67
C TYR A 176 9.70 -32.31 -2.76
N ASN A 177 9.90 -32.77 -4.00
CA ASN A 177 10.22 -31.87 -5.11
C ASN A 177 9.10 -30.85 -5.41
N GLY A 178 7.85 -31.24 -5.16
CA GLY A 178 6.70 -30.31 -5.24
C GLY A 178 6.76 -29.23 -4.16
N LEU A 179 7.03 -29.64 -2.92
CA LEU A 179 7.21 -28.72 -1.78
C LEU A 179 8.40 -27.77 -2.01
N GLU A 180 9.54 -28.23 -2.52
CA GLU A 180 10.70 -27.36 -2.79
C GLU A 180 10.33 -26.20 -3.73
N LYS A 181 9.50 -26.45 -4.76
CA LYS A 181 9.03 -25.39 -5.65
C LYS A 181 8.10 -24.39 -4.94
N GLU A 182 7.23 -24.89 -4.06
CA GLU A 182 6.35 -23.99 -3.27
C GLU A 182 7.16 -23.13 -2.30
N ILE A 183 8.19 -23.71 -1.67
CA ILE A 183 9.12 -22.98 -0.79
C ILE A 183 9.88 -21.91 -1.58
N GLU A 184 10.39 -22.23 -2.76
CA GLU A 184 11.10 -21.27 -3.61
C GLU A 184 10.19 -20.11 -4.00
N ASN A 185 8.95 -20.39 -4.38
CA ASN A 185 7.95 -19.35 -4.65
C ASN A 185 7.66 -18.51 -3.41
N ALA A 186 7.46 -19.13 -2.24
CA ALA A 186 7.19 -18.41 -0.99
C ALA A 186 8.36 -17.48 -0.59
N LYS A 187 9.60 -17.96 -0.74
CA LYS A 187 10.82 -17.15 -0.52
C LYS A 187 10.88 -15.98 -1.51
N GLY A 188 10.62 -16.22 -2.80
CA GLY A 188 10.61 -15.20 -3.83
C GLY A 188 9.56 -14.12 -3.55
N MET A 189 8.36 -14.50 -3.16
CA MET A 189 7.30 -13.58 -2.75
C MET A 189 7.72 -12.77 -1.52
N ASN A 190 8.27 -13.43 -0.49
CA ASN A 190 8.71 -12.77 0.72
C ASN A 190 9.86 -11.78 0.45
N ALA A 191 10.82 -12.13 -0.39
CA ALA A 191 11.94 -11.26 -0.74
C ALA A 191 11.52 -10.00 -1.52
N SER A 192 10.37 -10.04 -2.19
CA SER A 192 9.83 -8.90 -2.94
C SER A 192 8.90 -7.99 -2.12
N ARG A 193 8.61 -8.34 -0.87
CA ARG A 193 7.75 -7.54 0.02
C ARG A 193 8.46 -6.27 0.44
N THR A 194 7.72 -5.19 0.52
CA THR A 194 8.14 -3.96 1.17
C THR A 194 7.23 -3.65 2.35
N ALA A 195 7.72 -2.87 3.29
CA ALA A 195 6.98 -2.52 4.50
C ALA A 195 6.69 -1.02 4.50
N TRP A 196 5.49 -0.66 4.94
CA TRP A 196 5.02 0.73 4.92
C TRP A 196 4.29 1.07 6.21
N ARG A 197 4.32 2.33 6.59
CA ARG A 197 3.52 2.90 7.66
C ARG A 197 2.53 3.88 7.07
N ILE A 198 1.27 3.74 7.45
CA ILE A 198 0.20 4.67 7.11
C ILE A 198 0.00 5.58 8.32
N GLU A 199 0.25 6.85 8.15
CA GLU A 199 -0.08 7.90 9.10
C GLU A 199 -1.20 8.78 8.53
N ALA A 200 -2.08 9.29 9.40
CA ALA A 200 -3.16 10.16 8.98
C ALA A 200 -3.20 11.45 9.77
N THR A 201 -3.50 12.54 9.06
CA THR A 201 -3.90 13.81 9.63
C THR A 201 -5.30 14.13 9.13
N LEU A 202 -6.25 14.17 10.05
CA LEU A 202 -7.67 14.42 9.77
C LEU A 202 -8.04 15.76 10.38
N ARG A 203 -8.78 16.59 9.62
CA ARG A 203 -9.17 17.92 10.08
C ARG A 203 -10.23 17.86 11.18
N GLU A 204 -11.27 17.07 10.99
CA GLU A 204 -12.44 17.05 11.86
C GLU A 204 -12.59 15.79 12.71
N PHE A 205 -11.69 14.83 12.56
CA PHE A 205 -11.76 13.56 13.26
C PHE A 205 -10.55 13.36 14.20
N PRO A 206 -10.73 12.61 15.29
CA PRO A 206 -9.62 12.22 16.15
C PRO A 206 -8.52 11.49 15.36
N LYS A 207 -7.28 11.71 15.74
CA LYS A 207 -6.15 10.94 15.19
C LYS A 207 -6.30 9.46 15.54
N PHE A 208 -6.00 8.60 14.60
CA PHE A 208 -5.81 7.17 14.88
C PHE A 208 -4.31 6.83 14.92
N PRO A 209 -3.93 5.75 15.62
CA PRO A 209 -2.54 5.33 15.68
C PRO A 209 -2.04 4.95 14.27
N PRO A 210 -0.75 5.14 13.97
CA PRO A 210 -0.16 4.66 12.73
C PRO A 210 -0.42 3.18 12.49
N VAL A 211 -0.67 2.80 11.25
CA VAL A 211 -0.91 1.41 10.84
C VAL A 211 0.26 0.94 10.00
N ASN A 212 0.95 -0.11 10.44
CA ASN A 212 1.99 -0.73 9.64
C ASN A 212 1.39 -1.79 8.71
N VAL A 213 1.89 -1.82 7.49
CA VAL A 213 1.38 -2.71 6.44
C VAL A 213 2.53 -3.32 5.64
N TRP A 214 2.34 -4.56 5.22
CA TRP A 214 3.17 -5.20 4.22
C TRP A 214 2.60 -4.95 2.82
N PHE A 215 3.44 -4.60 1.87
CA PHE A 215 3.05 -4.58 0.47
C PHE A 215 3.37 -5.94 -0.17
N ASP A 216 2.36 -6.77 -0.28
CA ASP A 216 2.38 -8.02 -1.05
C ASP A 216 1.73 -7.73 -2.40
N TYR A 217 2.55 -7.44 -3.41
CA TYR A 217 2.02 -7.04 -4.72
C TYR A 217 0.79 -7.88 -5.13
N PRO A 218 -0.32 -7.25 -5.48
CA PRO A 218 -0.54 -5.80 -5.71
C PRO A 218 -1.29 -5.11 -4.56
N ILE A 219 -1.31 -5.63 -3.35
CA ILE A 219 -2.09 -5.07 -2.23
C ILE A 219 -1.26 -4.86 -0.97
N HIS A 220 -1.67 -3.84 -0.19
CA HIS A 220 -1.18 -3.65 1.16
C HIS A 220 -2.03 -4.48 2.14
N LYS A 221 -1.38 -5.18 3.06
CA LYS A 221 -2.00 -5.98 4.11
C LYS A 221 -1.55 -5.47 5.47
N ALA A 222 -2.49 -5.28 6.39
CA ALA A 222 -2.14 -4.88 7.76
C ALA A 222 -1.17 -5.88 8.40
N ASP A 223 -0.19 -5.39 9.13
CA ASP A 223 0.71 -6.22 9.93
C ASP A 223 -0.01 -6.67 11.20
N VAL A 224 -0.76 -7.77 11.10
CA VAL A 224 -1.47 -8.36 12.25
C VAL A 224 -0.54 -9.11 13.21
N SER A 225 0.68 -9.42 12.78
CA SER A 225 1.68 -10.11 13.60
C SER A 225 2.44 -9.17 14.54
N GLY A 226 2.44 -7.86 14.25
CA GLY A 226 3.24 -6.87 14.95
C GLY A 226 4.72 -6.90 14.58
N ALA A 227 5.11 -7.61 13.53
CA ALA A 227 6.50 -7.73 13.08
C ALA A 227 7.13 -6.37 12.71
N LEU A 228 6.31 -5.41 12.31
CA LEU A 228 6.73 -4.06 11.93
C LEU A 228 6.59 -3.04 13.07
N GLN A 229 6.23 -3.44 14.29
CA GLN A 229 5.89 -2.49 15.36
C GLN A 229 7.05 -1.57 15.72
N ASP A 230 8.25 -2.11 15.79
CA ASP A 230 9.46 -1.39 16.22
C ASP A 230 10.35 -0.96 15.03
N ILE A 231 9.88 -1.15 13.80
CA ILE A 231 10.65 -0.78 12.61
C ILE A 231 10.56 0.72 12.38
N ARG A 232 11.71 1.34 12.14
CA ARG A 232 11.82 2.78 11.86
C ARG A 232 11.51 3.06 10.40
N PRO A 233 11.00 4.27 10.10
CA PRO A 233 10.95 4.77 8.74
C PRO A 233 12.33 4.80 8.11
N ASP A 234 12.39 4.54 6.79
CA ASP A 234 13.61 4.68 6.01
C ASP A 234 14.15 6.11 6.10
N GLU A 235 15.43 6.25 6.37
CA GLU A 235 16.10 7.53 6.62
C GLU A 235 16.88 8.04 5.39
N ASP A 236 16.64 7.51 4.17
CA ASP A 236 17.32 7.98 2.95
C ASP A 236 16.97 9.43 2.52
#